data_814815f4aefa809d6b75d72a58386aed
#
_entry.id   814815f4aefa809d6b75d72a58386aed
#
_cell.length_a   1.000
_cell.length_b   1.000
_cell.length_c   1.000
_cell.angle_alpha   90.00
_cell.angle_beta   90.00
_cell.angle_gamma   90.00
#
_symmetry.space_group_name_H-M   'P 1'
#
loop_
_entity.id
_entity.type
_entity.pdbx_description
1 polymer ?
#
loop_
_entity_poly.entity_id
_entity_poly.type
_entity_poly.pdbx_seq_one_letter_code
_entity_poly.pdbx_strand_id
1 'polypeptide(L)'
;MFELPFAECPFCFLPSIKGCFVRELGRILLFIIDFFVNLLKDPRGFIAAWIVALGPVWVYTPLFLIVFVETGLVFFPFLPGDSLLFAAGVFSVEGGGLHLGATLLVFIAAAILGNTSNYWIARFFGSRIIDSGKVKALTPERMAKLDHFFAKYGGLTIIITRFMPFFRTFAPFIAGTGHMNFGKFTLFNAIGGVLWVSLFVLVGYFFGGIPFVQEHFEVIVLGIVAVSVAPAIVGAVKTALASRKK
;
A
#
# COMPACT_ATOMS: atom_id res chain seq x y z
N MET A 1 7.33 7.25 26.25
CA MET A 1 7.58 6.09 27.13
C MET A 1 6.64 4.99 26.63
N PHE A 2 7.12 4.22 25.67
CA PHE A 2 6.36 3.10 25.07
C PHE A 2 6.80 1.84 25.81
N GLU A 3 5.99 1.39 26.74
CA GLU A 3 6.14 0.07 27.33
C GLU A 3 5.67 -0.97 26.31
N LEU A 4 6.59 -1.84 25.92
CA LEU A 4 6.31 -3.03 25.13
C LEU A 4 5.47 -4.00 26.00
N PRO A 5 4.28 -4.43 25.58
CA PRO A 5 3.42 -5.33 26.35
C PRO A 5 3.83 -6.79 26.12
N PHE A 6 5.09 -7.17 26.42
CA PHE A 6 5.56 -8.55 26.29
C PHE A 6 5.85 -9.24 27.63
N ALA A 7 5.52 -8.62 28.75
CA ALA A 7 5.68 -9.24 30.05
C ALA A 7 4.32 -9.27 30.76
N GLU A 8 3.62 -10.39 30.67
CA GLU A 8 2.79 -11.05 31.68
C GLU A 8 1.77 -11.99 31.02
N CYS A 9 2.20 -13.22 30.82
CA CYS A 9 1.29 -14.36 30.84
C CYS A 9 2.04 -15.64 31.15
N PRO A 10 2.29 -15.96 32.46
CA PRO A 10 2.61 -17.32 32.84
C PRO A 10 1.31 -18.12 32.97
N PHE A 11 1.15 -19.14 32.13
CA PHE A 11 0.22 -20.24 32.35
C PHE A 11 -1.29 -19.92 32.45
N CYS A 12 -1.99 -19.82 31.33
CA CYS A 12 -3.41 -20.20 31.27
C CYS A 12 -3.54 -21.62 30.72
N PHE A 13 -3.69 -22.56 31.62
CA PHE A 13 -4.09 -23.92 31.32
C PHE A 13 -5.62 -23.94 31.10
N LEU A 14 -6.06 -24.13 29.83
CA LEU A 14 -7.36 -24.59 29.32
C LEU A 14 -8.67 -24.15 30.03
N PRO A 15 -9.80 -23.81 29.39
CA PRO A 15 -10.20 -24.02 27.98
C PRO A 15 -10.81 -22.79 27.34
N SER A 16 -10.25 -22.29 26.31
CA SER A 16 -10.88 -21.66 25.15
C SER A 16 -9.84 -21.01 24.24
N ILE A 17 -9.14 -21.81 23.48
CA ILE A 17 -8.22 -21.36 22.40
C ILE A 17 -8.92 -20.34 21.46
N LYS A 18 -10.23 -20.49 21.26
CA LYS A 18 -11.03 -19.55 20.44
C LYS A 18 -11.13 -18.15 21.06
N GLY A 19 -11.28 -18.02 22.35
CA GLY A 19 -11.42 -16.72 23.03
C GLY A 19 -10.11 -15.94 23.12
N CYS A 20 -8.98 -16.62 23.31
CA CYS A 20 -7.64 -16.03 23.34
C CYS A 20 -7.24 -15.59 21.93
N PHE A 21 -7.45 -16.42 20.92
CA PHE A 21 -7.16 -16.10 19.50
C PHE A 21 -7.98 -14.92 18.98
N VAL A 22 -9.27 -14.83 19.30
CA VAL A 22 -10.13 -13.71 18.92
C VAL A 22 -9.71 -12.43 19.62
N ARG A 23 -9.27 -12.49 20.88
CA ARG A 23 -8.79 -11.33 21.64
C ARG A 23 -7.45 -10.82 21.13
N GLU A 24 -6.52 -11.70 20.80
CA GLU A 24 -5.23 -11.35 20.17
C GLU A 24 -5.45 -10.81 18.74
N LEU A 25 -6.31 -11.45 17.96
CA LEU A 25 -6.67 -10.95 16.63
C LEU A 25 -7.31 -9.55 16.72
N GLY A 26 -8.16 -9.31 17.72
CA GLY A 26 -8.75 -8.01 18.00
C GLY A 26 -7.69 -6.95 18.39
N ARG A 27 -6.70 -7.32 19.22
CA ARG A 27 -5.58 -6.42 19.56
C ARG A 27 -4.71 -6.09 18.35
N ILE A 28 -4.38 -7.09 17.53
CA ILE A 28 -3.63 -6.90 16.29
C ILE A 28 -4.41 -6.00 15.33
N LEU A 29 -5.73 -6.23 15.21
CA LEU A 29 -6.59 -5.40 14.35
C LEU A 29 -6.66 -3.96 14.85
N LEU A 30 -6.84 -3.74 16.16
CA LEU A 30 -6.83 -2.41 16.77
C LEU A 30 -5.47 -1.73 16.61
N PHE A 31 -4.37 -2.45 16.84
CA PHE A 31 -3.02 -1.93 16.62
C PHE A 31 -2.81 -1.52 15.15
N ILE A 32 -3.28 -2.34 14.20
CA ILE A 32 -3.23 -2.00 12.77
C ILE A 32 -4.07 -0.76 12.47
N ILE A 33 -5.29 -0.69 13.02
CA ILE A 33 -6.17 0.47 12.83
C ILE A 33 -5.54 1.74 13.41
N ASP A 34 -5.06 1.69 14.67
CA ASP A 34 -4.40 2.83 15.31
C ASP A 34 -3.12 3.24 14.57
N PHE A 35 -2.35 2.27 14.11
CA PHE A 35 -1.19 2.49 13.27
C PHE A 35 -1.54 3.28 12.01
N PHE A 36 -2.60 2.86 11.28
CA PHE A 36 -3.03 3.55 10.07
C PHE A 36 -3.68 4.90 10.36
N VAL A 37 -4.44 5.01 11.43
CA VAL A 37 -5.05 6.27 11.86
C VAL A 37 -3.97 7.29 12.22
N ASN A 38 -2.92 6.89 12.93
CA ASN A 38 -1.81 7.77 13.28
C ASN A 38 -0.96 8.14 12.05
N LEU A 39 -0.71 7.17 11.15
CA LEU A 39 -0.02 7.43 9.88
C LEU A 39 -0.80 8.42 9.00
N LEU A 40 -2.13 8.37 9.01
CA LEU A 40 -2.99 9.28 8.25
C LEU A 40 -3.14 10.65 8.91
N LYS A 41 -3.20 10.70 10.25
CA LYS A 41 -3.39 11.94 11.00
C LYS A 41 -2.11 12.78 11.08
N ASP A 42 -0.98 12.13 11.35
CA ASP A 42 0.31 12.81 11.48
C ASP A 42 1.44 11.93 10.92
N PRO A 43 1.61 11.87 9.58
CA PRO A 43 2.71 11.11 8.96
C PRO A 43 4.09 11.62 9.39
N ARG A 44 4.20 12.91 9.71
CA ARG A 44 5.47 13.51 10.19
C ARG A 44 5.84 12.99 11.56
N GLY A 45 4.98 13.16 12.54
CA GLY A 45 5.21 12.67 13.90
C GLY A 45 5.45 11.16 13.91
N PHE A 46 4.76 10.43 13.04
CA PHE A 46 4.92 8.99 12.89
C PHE A 46 6.31 8.58 12.40
N ILE A 47 6.80 9.18 11.29
CA ILE A 47 8.15 8.88 10.77
C ILE A 47 9.22 9.39 11.75
N ALA A 48 9.05 10.59 12.32
CA ALA A 48 9.98 11.14 13.30
C ALA A 48 10.08 10.25 14.55
N ALA A 49 8.96 9.78 15.09
CA ALA A 49 8.94 8.84 16.22
C ALA A 49 9.69 7.54 15.90
N TRP A 50 9.58 7.04 14.68
CA TRP A 50 10.27 5.84 14.25
C TRP A 50 11.78 6.05 14.04
N ILE A 51 12.18 7.20 13.51
CA ILE A 51 13.61 7.57 13.43
C ILE A 51 14.22 7.60 14.84
N VAL A 52 13.51 8.17 15.81
CA VAL A 52 13.97 8.24 17.20
C VAL A 52 13.99 6.85 17.85
N ALA A 53 12.95 6.05 17.65
CA ALA A 53 12.79 4.75 18.31
C ALA A 53 13.69 3.65 17.71
N LEU A 54 13.83 3.60 16.39
CA LEU A 54 14.53 2.54 15.67
C LEU A 54 15.93 2.96 15.20
N GLY A 55 16.18 4.26 15.13
CA GLY A 55 17.37 4.82 14.53
C GLY A 55 17.29 4.96 13.00
N PRO A 56 18.22 5.71 12.38
CA PRO A 56 18.14 6.14 10.98
C PRO A 56 18.27 5.00 9.96
N VAL A 57 18.73 3.82 10.37
CA VAL A 57 18.89 2.65 9.49
C VAL A 57 17.66 1.75 9.56
N TRP A 58 17.21 1.43 10.78
CA TRP A 58 16.12 0.47 10.96
C TRP A 58 14.74 1.01 10.63
N VAL A 59 14.57 2.34 10.52
CA VAL A 59 13.32 2.98 10.09
C VAL A 59 12.90 2.55 8.67
N TYR A 60 13.85 2.18 7.82
CA TYR A 60 13.53 1.70 6.47
C TYR A 60 12.81 0.35 6.44
N THR A 61 12.97 -0.48 7.49
CA THR A 61 12.31 -1.79 7.55
C THR A 61 10.79 -1.68 7.57
N PRO A 62 10.15 -0.95 8.50
CA PRO A 62 8.71 -0.79 8.48
C PRO A 62 8.22 -0.02 7.25
N LEU A 63 8.97 0.97 6.76
CA LEU A 63 8.62 1.69 5.53
C LEU A 63 8.58 0.74 4.32
N PHE A 64 9.58 -0.14 4.20
CA PHE A 64 9.59 -1.20 3.20
C PHE A 64 8.37 -2.11 3.32
N LEU A 65 8.10 -2.61 4.54
CA LEU A 65 7.03 -3.56 4.79
C LEU A 65 5.65 -2.99 4.44
N ILE A 66 5.39 -1.72 4.77
CA ILE A 66 4.11 -1.07 4.45
C ILE A 66 3.88 -1.05 2.95
N VAL A 67 4.86 -0.56 2.17
CA VAL A 67 4.74 -0.46 0.71
C VAL A 67 4.72 -1.85 0.06
N PHE A 68 5.49 -2.80 0.60
CA PHE A 68 5.48 -4.19 0.14
C PHE A 68 4.13 -4.86 0.34
N VAL A 69 3.52 -4.71 1.52
CA VAL A 69 2.20 -5.28 1.83
C VAL A 69 1.10 -4.63 1.00
N GLU A 70 1.15 -3.31 0.86
CA GLU A 70 0.18 -2.56 0.05
C GLU A 70 0.19 -3.00 -1.42
N THR A 71 1.37 -3.13 -2.01
CA THR A 71 1.51 -3.51 -3.42
C THR A 71 1.39 -5.02 -3.65
N GLY A 72 1.77 -5.82 -2.65
CA GLY A 72 1.82 -7.28 -2.73
C GLY A 72 0.50 -7.98 -2.45
N LEU A 73 -0.39 -7.36 -1.68
CA LEU A 73 -1.66 -7.98 -1.29
C LEU A 73 -2.84 -7.27 -1.97
N VAL A 74 -3.58 -8.01 -2.78
CA VAL A 74 -4.79 -7.53 -3.46
C VAL A 74 -5.89 -7.11 -2.47
N PHE A 75 -5.80 -7.57 -1.21
CA PHE A 75 -6.83 -7.35 -0.19
C PHE A 75 -6.79 -5.96 0.45
N PHE A 76 -5.69 -5.22 0.32
CA PHE A 76 -5.47 -3.94 1.00
C PHE A 76 -5.20 -2.76 0.03
N PRO A 77 -6.10 -2.48 -0.93
CA PRO A 77 -5.88 -1.39 -1.90
C PRO A 77 -6.01 0.01 -1.30
N PHE A 78 -6.26 0.13 0.00
CA PHE A 78 -6.57 1.40 0.68
C PHE A 78 -5.43 1.89 1.59
N LEU A 79 -4.27 1.22 1.59
CA LEU A 79 -3.13 1.71 2.34
C LEU A 79 -2.61 3.02 1.71
N PRO A 80 -2.22 4.00 2.55
CA PRO A 80 -1.81 5.32 2.07
C PRO A 80 -0.34 5.34 1.60
N GLY A 81 0.04 4.44 0.67
CA GLY A 81 1.41 4.34 0.17
C GLY A 81 1.88 5.61 -0.53
N ASP A 82 1.02 6.24 -1.33
CA ASP A 82 1.36 7.48 -2.03
C ASP A 82 1.75 8.60 -1.06
N SER A 83 0.97 8.75 0.03
CA SER A 83 1.26 9.73 1.08
C SER A 83 2.49 9.37 1.90
N LEU A 84 2.74 8.07 2.11
CA LEU A 84 3.96 7.60 2.79
C LEU A 84 5.21 7.88 1.95
N LEU A 85 5.16 7.66 0.63
CA LEU A 85 6.25 7.98 -0.27
C LEU A 85 6.54 9.49 -0.27
N PHE A 86 5.48 10.31 -0.38
CA PHE A 86 5.58 11.77 -0.31
C PHE A 86 6.20 12.22 1.03
N ALA A 87 5.66 11.73 2.16
CA ALA A 87 6.18 12.05 3.49
C ALA A 87 7.65 11.64 3.65
N ALA A 88 8.04 10.45 3.23
CA ALA A 88 9.42 10.01 3.28
C ALA A 88 10.34 10.87 2.39
N GLY A 89 9.83 11.37 1.26
CA GLY A 89 10.51 12.36 0.43
C GLY A 89 10.78 13.66 1.18
N VAL A 90 9.78 14.18 1.90
CA VAL A 90 9.92 15.38 2.75
C VAL A 90 10.98 15.16 3.85
N PHE A 91 10.99 13.99 4.50
CA PHE A 91 12.01 13.63 5.50
C PHE A 91 13.40 13.34 4.92
N SER A 92 13.52 13.21 3.61
CA SER A 92 14.78 13.02 2.92
C SER A 92 15.49 14.36 2.60
N VAL A 93 14.88 15.52 2.93
CA VAL A 93 15.52 16.84 2.88
C VAL A 93 16.56 16.94 4.01
N GLU A 94 17.58 17.80 3.85
CA GLU A 94 18.63 18.02 4.84
C GLU A 94 18.05 18.29 6.23
N GLY A 95 18.50 17.53 7.23
CA GLY A 95 17.96 17.59 8.60
C GLY A 95 16.72 16.72 8.85
N GLY A 96 16.13 16.09 7.84
CA GLY A 96 14.91 15.26 7.98
C GLY A 96 15.15 13.86 8.53
N GLY A 97 16.40 13.39 8.58
CA GLY A 97 16.76 12.09 9.17
C GLY A 97 16.70 10.88 8.23
N LEU A 98 16.18 11.02 7.00
CA LEU A 98 16.24 10.01 5.96
C LEU A 98 17.21 10.40 4.84
N HIS A 99 17.86 9.41 4.23
CA HIS A 99 18.74 9.62 3.09
C HIS A 99 17.98 9.35 1.79
N LEU A 100 17.90 10.34 0.88
CA LEU A 100 17.11 10.27 -0.36
C LEU A 100 17.39 9.01 -1.20
N GLY A 101 18.67 8.69 -1.41
CA GLY A 101 19.07 7.53 -2.19
C GLY A 101 18.61 6.20 -1.56
N ALA A 102 18.73 6.07 -0.24
CA ALA A 102 18.26 4.90 0.50
C ALA A 102 16.73 4.80 0.45
N THR A 103 16.03 5.92 0.63
CA THR A 103 14.56 6.00 0.54
C THR A 103 14.08 5.53 -0.84
N LEU A 104 14.67 6.05 -1.91
CA LEU A 104 14.34 5.62 -3.27
C LEU A 104 14.58 4.13 -3.48
N LEU A 105 15.76 3.62 -3.10
CA LEU A 105 16.11 2.20 -3.28
C LEU A 105 15.17 1.27 -2.52
N VAL A 106 14.89 1.59 -1.24
CA VAL A 106 14.03 0.77 -0.38
C VAL A 106 12.61 0.72 -0.94
N PHE A 107 12.04 1.85 -1.33
CA PHE A 107 10.68 1.88 -1.86
C PHE A 107 10.56 1.27 -3.26
N ILE A 108 11.55 1.47 -4.13
CA ILE A 108 11.59 0.81 -5.44
C ILE A 108 11.65 -0.71 -5.25
N ALA A 109 12.52 -1.20 -4.36
CA ALA A 109 12.60 -2.62 -4.06
C ALA A 109 11.28 -3.16 -3.49
N ALA A 110 10.67 -2.46 -2.52
CA ALA A 110 9.38 -2.84 -1.93
C ALA A 110 8.27 -2.92 -2.99
N ALA A 111 8.19 -1.92 -3.86
CA ALA A 111 7.18 -1.82 -4.90
C ALA A 111 7.33 -2.90 -5.98
N ILE A 112 8.57 -3.22 -6.38
CA ILE A 112 8.84 -4.27 -7.38
C ILE A 112 8.58 -5.65 -6.78
N LEU A 113 9.08 -5.92 -5.57
CA LEU A 113 8.92 -7.19 -4.89
C LEU A 113 7.48 -7.44 -4.50
N GLY A 114 6.76 -6.42 -4.03
CA GLY A 114 5.34 -6.51 -3.70
C GLY A 114 4.50 -6.91 -4.92
N ASN A 115 4.61 -6.19 -6.02
CA ASN A 115 3.89 -6.54 -7.25
C ASN A 115 4.31 -7.92 -7.81
N THR A 116 5.57 -8.29 -7.65
CA THR A 116 6.06 -9.62 -8.06
C THR A 116 5.41 -10.71 -7.20
N SER A 117 5.30 -10.51 -5.90
CA SER A 117 4.59 -11.41 -5.00
C SER A 117 3.11 -11.54 -5.38
N ASN A 118 2.45 -10.41 -5.69
CA ASN A 118 1.06 -10.37 -6.15
C ASN A 118 0.86 -11.18 -7.45
N TYR A 119 1.75 -11.00 -8.43
CA TYR A 119 1.76 -11.77 -9.68
C TYR A 119 1.85 -13.28 -9.42
N TRP A 120 2.76 -13.72 -8.54
CA TRP A 120 2.95 -15.14 -8.24
C TRP A 120 1.77 -15.71 -7.43
N ILE A 121 1.24 -14.95 -6.46
CA ILE A 121 0.02 -15.34 -5.73
C ILE A 121 -1.13 -15.56 -6.73
N ALA A 122 -1.30 -14.64 -7.68
CA ALA A 122 -2.32 -14.77 -8.70
C ALA A 122 -2.09 -15.96 -9.63
N ARG A 123 -0.85 -16.22 -9.99
CA ARG A 123 -0.50 -17.33 -10.88
C ARG A 123 -0.75 -18.70 -10.26
N PHE A 124 -0.49 -18.86 -8.95
CA PHE A 124 -0.68 -20.13 -8.26
C PHE A 124 -2.06 -20.31 -7.65
N PHE A 125 -2.67 -19.24 -7.19
CA PHE A 125 -3.90 -19.29 -6.42
C PHE A 125 -5.05 -18.49 -7.04
N GLY A 126 -4.84 -17.82 -8.18
CA GLY A 126 -5.78 -16.86 -8.75
C GLY A 126 -7.15 -17.44 -9.05
N SER A 127 -7.24 -18.63 -9.65
CA SER A 127 -8.51 -19.31 -9.89
C SER A 127 -9.27 -19.58 -8.59
N ARG A 128 -8.60 -20.14 -7.59
CA ARG A 128 -9.21 -20.42 -6.28
C ARG A 128 -9.67 -19.15 -5.56
N ILE A 129 -8.93 -18.05 -5.70
CA ILE A 129 -9.28 -16.74 -5.11
C ILE A 129 -10.51 -16.16 -5.80
N ILE A 130 -10.58 -16.23 -7.13
CA ILE A 130 -11.72 -15.75 -7.92
C ILE A 130 -12.97 -16.58 -7.60
N ASP A 131 -12.86 -17.91 -7.63
CA ASP A 131 -13.99 -18.84 -7.39
C ASP A 131 -14.51 -18.75 -5.96
N SER A 132 -13.67 -18.40 -4.99
CA SER A 132 -14.07 -18.23 -3.58
C SER A 132 -15.03 -17.07 -3.34
N GLY A 133 -15.14 -16.09 -4.26
CA GLY A 133 -15.97 -14.90 -4.12
C GLY A 133 -15.60 -13.99 -2.93
N LYS A 134 -14.53 -14.33 -2.19
CA LYS A 134 -14.10 -13.60 -0.97
C LYS A 134 -13.54 -12.22 -1.25
N VAL A 135 -13.01 -12.00 -2.45
CA VAL A 135 -12.44 -10.72 -2.85
C VAL A 135 -13.48 -9.91 -3.59
N LYS A 136 -14.31 -9.18 -2.85
CA LYS A 136 -15.36 -8.29 -3.39
C LYS A 136 -14.83 -7.24 -4.38
N ALA A 137 -13.53 -7.00 -4.39
CA ALA A 137 -12.88 -6.07 -5.29
C ALA A 137 -12.62 -6.65 -6.69
N LEU A 138 -12.55 -7.97 -6.85
CA LEU A 138 -12.39 -8.68 -8.12
C LEU A 138 -13.77 -8.91 -8.78
N THR A 139 -14.46 -7.84 -9.14
CA THR A 139 -15.74 -7.97 -9.86
C THR A 139 -15.48 -8.31 -11.34
N PRO A 140 -16.37 -9.11 -11.98
CA PRO A 140 -16.24 -9.44 -13.40
C PRO A 140 -16.10 -8.20 -14.31
N GLU A 141 -16.79 -7.10 -13.97
CA GLU A 141 -16.67 -5.82 -14.68
C GLU A 141 -15.27 -5.21 -14.64
N ARG A 142 -14.61 -5.27 -13.47
CA ARG A 142 -13.26 -4.71 -13.30
C ARG A 142 -12.22 -5.57 -13.99
N MET A 143 -12.40 -6.88 -13.93
CA MET A 143 -11.56 -7.83 -14.66
C MET A 143 -11.68 -7.60 -16.16
N ALA A 144 -12.89 -7.50 -16.70
CA ALA A 144 -13.12 -7.23 -18.13
C ALA A 144 -12.53 -5.90 -18.59
N LYS A 145 -12.59 -4.84 -17.75
CA LYS A 145 -11.93 -3.57 -18.05
C LYS A 145 -10.41 -3.72 -18.15
N LEU A 146 -9.80 -4.42 -17.21
CA LEU A 146 -8.35 -4.64 -17.24
C LEU A 146 -7.92 -5.56 -18.39
N ASP A 147 -8.69 -6.59 -18.70
CA ASP A 147 -8.45 -7.43 -19.87
C ASP A 147 -8.48 -6.62 -21.17
N HIS A 148 -9.43 -5.69 -21.29
CA HIS A 148 -9.48 -4.77 -22.42
C HIS A 148 -8.25 -3.84 -22.45
N PHE A 149 -7.77 -3.35 -21.29
CA PHE A 149 -6.55 -2.57 -21.21
C PHE A 149 -5.33 -3.40 -21.61
N PHE A 150 -5.23 -4.66 -21.15
CA PHE A 150 -4.14 -5.55 -21.56
C PHE A 150 -4.18 -5.87 -23.05
N ALA A 151 -5.37 -6.09 -23.62
CA ALA A 151 -5.53 -6.31 -25.05
C ALA A 151 -5.08 -5.08 -25.89
N LYS A 152 -5.37 -3.86 -25.39
CA LYS A 152 -5.04 -2.62 -26.09
C LYS A 152 -3.59 -2.16 -25.90
N TYR A 153 -3.07 -2.22 -24.67
CA TYR A 153 -1.79 -1.61 -24.28
C TYR A 153 -0.72 -2.63 -23.90
N GLY A 154 -1.07 -3.93 -23.82
CA GLY A 154 -0.13 -4.98 -23.46
C GLY A 154 0.54 -4.72 -22.10
N GLY A 155 1.86 -4.84 -22.05
CA GLY A 155 2.64 -4.65 -20.83
C GLY A 155 2.61 -3.21 -20.28
N LEU A 156 2.35 -2.19 -21.12
CA LEU A 156 2.22 -0.81 -20.66
C LEU A 156 1.07 -0.63 -19.66
N THR A 157 0.07 -1.54 -19.69
CA THR A 157 -1.00 -1.57 -18.69
C THR A 157 -0.46 -1.60 -17.27
N ILE A 158 0.63 -2.35 -17.01
CA ILE A 158 1.26 -2.43 -15.68
C ILE A 158 1.79 -1.07 -15.22
N ILE A 159 2.36 -0.28 -16.15
CA ILE A 159 2.86 1.07 -15.83
C ILE A 159 1.69 2.03 -15.60
N ILE A 160 0.74 2.08 -16.53
CA ILE A 160 -0.38 3.03 -16.51
C ILE A 160 -1.25 2.82 -15.25
N THR A 161 -1.59 1.57 -14.96
CA THR A 161 -2.45 1.24 -13.81
C THR A 161 -1.80 1.56 -12.47
N ARG A 162 -0.47 1.68 -12.40
CA ARG A 162 0.23 2.04 -11.16
C ARG A 162 -0.10 3.46 -10.69
N PHE A 163 -0.42 4.35 -11.63
CA PHE A 163 -0.89 5.72 -11.33
C PHE A 163 -2.41 5.80 -11.09
N MET A 164 -3.11 4.67 -11.23
CA MET A 164 -4.53 4.56 -10.96
C MET A 164 -4.74 3.86 -9.62
N PRO A 165 -5.09 4.56 -8.53
CA PRO A 165 -5.06 4.03 -7.16
C PRO A 165 -5.81 2.71 -7.00
N PHE A 166 -6.90 2.56 -7.75
CA PHE A 166 -7.75 1.37 -7.67
C PHE A 166 -7.21 0.18 -8.48
N PHE A 167 -6.58 0.45 -9.64
CA PHE A 167 -6.16 -0.62 -10.56
C PHE A 167 -4.74 -1.12 -10.33
N ARG A 168 -3.93 -0.41 -9.55
CA ARG A 168 -2.51 -0.75 -9.33
C ARG A 168 -2.28 -2.11 -8.69
N THR A 169 -3.17 -2.54 -7.79
CA THR A 169 -3.07 -3.86 -7.12
C THR A 169 -3.70 -4.98 -7.94
N PHE A 170 -4.68 -4.64 -8.81
CA PHE A 170 -5.36 -5.63 -9.64
C PHE A 170 -4.60 -5.97 -10.92
N ALA A 171 -3.87 -5.02 -11.51
CA ALA A 171 -3.16 -5.27 -12.76
C ALA A 171 -2.09 -6.36 -12.65
N PRO A 172 -1.22 -6.41 -11.61
CA PRO A 172 -0.32 -7.53 -11.39
C PRO A 172 -1.05 -8.86 -11.19
N PHE A 173 -2.18 -8.84 -10.48
CA PHE A 173 -3.02 -10.03 -10.27
C PHE A 173 -3.56 -10.58 -11.59
N ILE A 174 -4.14 -9.74 -12.44
CA ILE A 174 -4.66 -10.16 -13.75
C ILE A 174 -3.54 -10.58 -14.68
N ALA A 175 -2.38 -9.91 -14.66
CA ALA A 175 -1.21 -10.35 -15.40
C ALA A 175 -0.76 -11.77 -15.00
N GLY A 176 -0.85 -12.10 -13.71
CA GLY A 176 -0.56 -13.45 -13.18
C GLY A 176 -1.57 -14.49 -13.61
N THR A 177 -2.87 -14.20 -13.49
CA THR A 177 -3.95 -15.12 -13.89
C THR A 177 -4.04 -15.27 -15.42
N GLY A 178 -3.83 -14.19 -16.18
CA GLY A 178 -3.84 -14.16 -17.65
C GLY A 178 -2.59 -14.75 -18.31
N HIS A 179 -1.69 -15.36 -17.53
CA HIS A 179 -0.47 -16.04 -18.03
C HIS A 179 0.48 -15.10 -18.80
N MET A 180 0.52 -13.81 -18.46
CA MET A 180 1.54 -12.91 -19.00
C MET A 180 2.94 -13.47 -18.74
N ASN A 181 3.84 -13.39 -19.72
CA ASN A 181 5.23 -13.82 -19.52
C ASN A 181 5.89 -13.03 -18.38
N PHE A 182 6.52 -13.76 -17.44
CA PHE A 182 7.13 -13.18 -16.24
C PHE A 182 8.22 -12.15 -16.57
N GLY A 183 9.04 -12.40 -17.57
CA GLY A 183 10.10 -11.46 -17.99
C GLY A 183 9.53 -10.13 -18.48
N LYS A 184 8.47 -10.18 -19.32
CA LYS A 184 7.75 -8.97 -19.75
C LYS A 184 7.11 -8.26 -18.57
N PHE A 185 6.42 -8.99 -17.68
CA PHE A 185 5.85 -8.43 -16.47
C PHE A 185 6.90 -7.72 -15.62
N THR A 186 8.02 -8.37 -15.32
CA THR A 186 9.11 -7.83 -14.48
C THR A 186 9.69 -6.55 -15.06
N LEU A 187 9.90 -6.49 -16.38
CA LEU A 187 10.40 -5.29 -17.06
C LEU A 187 9.45 -4.10 -16.86
N PHE A 188 8.16 -4.28 -17.18
CA PHE A 188 7.17 -3.19 -17.03
C PHE A 188 6.90 -2.86 -15.56
N ASN A 189 6.95 -3.85 -14.67
CA ASN A 189 6.84 -3.66 -13.23
C ASN A 189 8.03 -2.84 -12.68
N ALA A 190 9.26 -3.12 -13.11
CA ALA A 190 10.44 -2.36 -12.69
C ALA A 190 10.36 -0.91 -13.17
N ILE A 191 10.08 -0.69 -14.47
CA ILE A 191 9.94 0.67 -15.03
C ILE A 191 8.83 1.43 -14.29
N GLY A 192 7.65 0.84 -14.14
CA GLY A 192 6.53 1.47 -13.45
C GLY A 192 6.84 1.73 -11.97
N GLY A 193 7.56 0.82 -11.30
CA GLY A 193 8.01 0.99 -9.92
C GLY A 193 8.95 2.16 -9.73
N VAL A 194 9.96 2.25 -10.58
CA VAL A 194 10.90 3.38 -10.56
C VAL A 194 10.18 4.69 -10.81
N LEU A 195 9.33 4.76 -11.85
CA LEU A 195 8.60 6.00 -12.18
C LEU A 195 7.67 6.44 -11.06
N TRP A 196 6.89 5.52 -10.51
CA TRP A 196 5.92 5.83 -9.46
C TRP A 196 6.60 6.28 -8.17
N VAL A 197 7.59 5.53 -7.68
CA VAL A 197 8.31 5.86 -6.45
C VAL A 197 9.08 7.17 -6.62
N SER A 198 9.80 7.33 -7.74
CA SER A 198 10.57 8.55 -7.99
C SER A 198 9.66 9.77 -8.06
N LEU A 199 8.48 9.66 -8.69
CA LEU A 199 7.54 10.77 -8.76
C LEU A 199 7.15 11.26 -7.35
N PHE A 200 6.61 10.36 -6.49
CA PHE A 200 6.11 10.76 -5.18
C PHE A 200 7.23 11.17 -4.21
N VAL A 201 8.34 10.43 -4.19
CA VAL A 201 9.48 10.74 -3.30
C VAL A 201 10.15 12.05 -3.72
N LEU A 202 10.39 12.28 -5.01
CA LEU A 202 11.03 13.50 -5.48
C LEU A 202 10.10 14.72 -5.32
N VAL A 203 8.79 14.56 -5.58
CA VAL A 203 7.83 15.63 -5.27
C VAL A 203 7.89 15.97 -3.79
N GLY A 204 7.90 14.98 -2.89
CA GLY A 204 8.06 15.21 -1.46
C GLY A 204 9.40 15.90 -1.13
N TYR A 205 10.49 15.46 -1.74
CA TYR A 205 11.81 16.03 -1.52
C TYR A 205 11.93 17.48 -1.97
N PHE A 206 11.51 17.82 -3.20
CA PHE A 206 11.64 19.17 -3.74
C PHE A 206 10.65 20.16 -3.11
N PHE A 207 9.45 19.73 -2.81
CA PHE A 207 8.42 20.60 -2.24
C PHE A 207 8.40 20.59 -0.70
N GLY A 208 8.95 19.58 -0.06
CA GLY A 208 8.98 19.45 1.39
C GLY A 208 9.75 20.54 2.14
N GLY A 209 10.71 21.22 1.46
CA GLY A 209 11.43 22.36 1.97
C GLY A 209 10.66 23.69 1.95
N ILE A 210 9.54 23.78 1.23
CA ILE A 210 8.75 24.99 1.09
C ILE A 210 7.96 25.27 2.38
N PRO A 211 8.06 26.48 3.00
CA PRO A 211 7.34 26.79 4.25
C PRO A 211 5.83 26.52 4.16
N PHE A 212 5.18 26.91 3.07
CA PHE A 212 3.76 26.64 2.82
C PHE A 212 3.42 25.14 2.89
N VAL A 213 4.26 24.29 2.32
CA VAL A 213 4.06 22.81 2.35
C VAL A 213 4.27 22.28 3.76
N GLN A 214 5.19 22.87 4.51
CA GLN A 214 5.44 22.49 5.90
C GLN A 214 4.28 22.87 6.83
N GLU A 215 3.71 24.04 6.66
CA GLU A 215 2.55 24.52 7.43
C GLU A 215 1.27 23.76 7.09
N HIS A 216 1.09 23.36 5.82
CA HIS A 216 -0.13 22.69 5.34
C HIS A 216 0.09 21.20 5.02
N PHE A 217 1.14 20.61 5.59
CA PHE A 217 1.55 19.23 5.29
C PHE A 217 0.41 18.22 5.47
N GLU A 218 -0.31 18.31 6.59
CA GLU A 218 -1.45 17.43 6.89
C GLU A 218 -2.54 17.54 5.82
N VAL A 219 -2.86 18.77 5.40
CA VAL A 219 -3.88 19.02 4.37
C VAL A 219 -3.45 18.45 3.02
N ILE A 220 -2.17 18.59 2.67
CA ILE A 220 -1.61 18.05 1.41
C ILE A 220 -1.66 16.54 1.43
N VAL A 221 -1.23 15.91 2.52
CA VAL A 221 -1.29 14.45 2.67
C VAL A 221 -2.72 13.95 2.64
N LEU A 222 -3.65 14.60 3.36
CA LEU A 222 -5.08 14.27 3.29
C LEU A 222 -5.64 14.45 1.88
N GLY A 223 -5.19 15.46 1.14
CA GLY A 223 -5.53 15.68 -0.26
C GLY A 223 -5.08 14.51 -1.15
N ILE A 224 -3.83 14.06 -0.99
CA ILE A 224 -3.29 12.88 -1.72
C ILE A 224 -4.12 11.64 -1.39
N VAL A 225 -4.41 11.40 -0.12
CA VAL A 225 -5.25 10.28 0.32
C VAL A 225 -6.66 10.39 -0.25
N ALA A 226 -7.28 11.58 -0.19
CA ALA A 226 -8.61 11.81 -0.72
C ALA A 226 -8.69 11.54 -2.22
N VAL A 227 -7.71 12.00 -3.00
CA VAL A 227 -7.62 11.72 -4.44
C VAL A 227 -7.42 10.22 -4.69
N SER A 228 -6.62 9.53 -3.87
CA SER A 228 -6.38 8.09 -3.99
C SER A 228 -7.61 7.25 -3.64
N VAL A 229 -8.42 7.69 -2.66
CA VAL A 229 -9.60 6.96 -2.17
C VAL A 229 -10.89 7.34 -2.88
N ALA A 230 -10.98 8.58 -3.43
CA ALA A 230 -12.18 9.09 -4.09
C ALA A 230 -12.76 8.16 -5.17
N PRO A 231 -11.97 7.57 -6.10
CA PRO A 231 -12.50 6.65 -7.11
C PRO A 231 -13.15 5.40 -6.50
N ALA A 232 -12.62 4.93 -5.37
CA ALA A 232 -13.17 3.77 -4.66
C ALA A 232 -14.52 4.09 -4.00
N ILE A 233 -14.61 5.27 -3.35
CA ILE A 233 -15.86 5.75 -2.74
C ILE A 233 -16.92 5.96 -3.81
N VAL A 234 -16.59 6.66 -4.90
CA VAL A 234 -17.52 6.89 -6.02
C VAL A 234 -18.00 5.56 -6.62
N GLY A 235 -17.10 4.58 -6.78
CA GLY A 235 -17.45 3.24 -7.25
C GLY A 235 -18.41 2.52 -6.30
N ALA A 236 -18.14 2.57 -4.99
CA ALA A 236 -18.98 1.96 -3.96
C ALA A 236 -20.37 2.61 -3.89
N VAL A 237 -20.44 3.93 -3.92
CA VAL A 237 -21.70 4.69 -3.90
C VAL A 237 -22.54 4.39 -5.14
N LYS A 238 -21.95 4.37 -6.34
CA LYS A 238 -22.66 4.01 -7.59
C LYS A 238 -23.24 2.60 -7.52
N THR A 239 -22.47 1.65 -6.98
CA THR A 239 -22.95 0.25 -6.83
C THR A 239 -24.09 0.16 -5.80
N ALA A 240 -23.98 0.87 -4.67
CA ALA A 240 -25.03 0.91 -3.65
C ALA A 240 -26.33 1.58 -4.16
N LEU A 241 -26.21 2.64 -4.96
CA LEU A 241 -27.36 3.30 -5.57
C LEU A 241 -28.03 2.43 -6.66
N ALA A 242 -27.22 1.68 -7.44
CA ALA A 242 -27.74 0.76 -8.45
C ALA A 242 -28.48 -0.44 -7.83
N SER A 243 -28.04 -0.93 -6.66
CA SER A 243 -28.72 -2.02 -5.94
C SER A 243 -30.03 -1.60 -5.26
N ARG A 244 -30.25 -0.29 -5.02
CA ARG A 244 -31.54 0.25 -4.49
C ARG A 244 -32.61 0.47 -5.57
N LYS A 245 -32.21 0.41 -6.85
CA LYS A 245 -33.17 0.58 -7.98
C LYS A 245 -33.69 -0.75 -8.56
N LYS A 246 -33.28 -1.87 -7.98
CA LYS A 246 -33.85 -3.20 -8.23
C LYS A 246 -34.68 -3.65 -7.03
#